data_856096831c0c2429cf998fab8c0e9bd2
#
_entry.id   856096831c0c2429cf998fab8c0e9bd2
#
_cell.length_a   1.000
_cell.length_b   1.000
_cell.length_c   1.000
_cell.angle_alpha   90.00
_cell.angle_beta   90.00
_cell.angle_gamma   90.00
#
_symmetry.space_group_name_H-M   'P 1'
#
loop_
_entity.id
_entity.type
_entity.pdbx_description
1 polymer ?
#
loop_
_entity_poly.entity_id
_entity_poly.type
_entity_poly.pdbx_seq_one_letter_code
_entity_poly.pdbx_strand_id
1 'polypeptide(L)'
;MFLTPGAIEVLAEAGQSAQEFICRHARLEQGDLSDADHRENLFSVSRPLRIFSSFKTARGVKLWVITEADRSATTILLPSEY
;
A
#
# COMPACT_ATOMS: atom_id res chain seq x y z
N MET A 1 2.21 -4.74 -11.07
CA MET A 1 1.95 -4.94 -9.64
C MET A 1 2.75 -6.12 -9.12
N PHE A 2 3.39 -5.95 -7.98
CA PHE A 2 4.18 -7.00 -7.35
C PHE A 2 3.65 -7.28 -5.95
N LEU A 3 3.74 -8.56 -5.52
CA LEU A 3 3.39 -8.96 -4.17
C LEU A 3 4.56 -9.76 -3.60
N THR A 4 4.97 -9.42 -2.38
CA THR A 4 5.97 -10.22 -1.67
C THR A 4 5.35 -11.53 -1.18
N PRO A 5 6.15 -12.56 -0.90
CA PRO A 5 5.62 -13.83 -0.37
C PRO A 5 4.79 -13.64 0.90
N GLY A 6 5.22 -12.76 1.82
CA GLY A 6 4.47 -12.48 3.03
C GLY A 6 3.13 -11.81 2.76
N ALA A 7 3.09 -10.88 1.80
CA ALA A 7 1.84 -10.23 1.41
C ALA A 7 0.84 -11.24 0.84
N ILE A 8 1.31 -12.14 -0.02
CA ILE A 8 0.45 -13.20 -0.59
C ILE A 8 -0.15 -14.04 0.53
N GLU A 9 0.67 -14.44 1.49
CA GLU A 9 0.24 -15.30 2.60
C GLU A 9 -0.81 -14.61 3.47
N VAL A 10 -0.57 -13.37 3.91
CA VAL A 10 -1.51 -12.69 4.81
C VAL A 10 -2.82 -12.33 4.12
N LEU A 11 -2.78 -12.03 2.82
CA LEU A 11 -3.99 -11.79 2.04
C LEU A 11 -4.83 -13.06 1.93
N ALA A 12 -4.19 -14.19 1.66
CA ALA A 12 -4.88 -15.48 1.59
C ALA A 12 -5.53 -15.83 2.94
N GLU A 13 -4.82 -15.64 4.04
CA GLU A 13 -5.34 -15.89 5.38
C GLU A 13 -6.53 -15.01 5.73
N ALA A 14 -6.53 -13.76 5.26
CA ALA A 14 -7.61 -12.82 5.51
C ALA A 14 -8.80 -13.01 4.55
N GLY A 15 -8.63 -13.80 3.50
CA GLY A 15 -9.65 -13.97 2.47
C GLY A 15 -9.87 -12.70 1.66
N GLN A 16 -8.84 -11.88 1.51
CA GLN A 16 -8.90 -10.61 0.80
C GLN A 16 -8.03 -10.64 -0.45
N SER A 17 -8.40 -9.86 -1.46
CA SER A 17 -7.63 -9.79 -2.70
C SER A 17 -6.66 -8.62 -2.67
N ALA A 18 -5.56 -8.75 -3.41
CA ALA A 18 -4.62 -7.65 -3.62
C ALA A 18 -5.33 -6.47 -4.30
N GLN A 19 -6.28 -6.75 -5.19
CA GLN A 19 -7.02 -5.73 -5.91
C GLN A 19 -7.75 -4.76 -4.99
N GLU A 20 -8.28 -5.24 -3.87
CA GLU A 20 -8.94 -4.39 -2.88
C GLU A 20 -7.99 -3.29 -2.39
N PHE A 21 -6.77 -3.66 -2.03
CA PHE A 21 -5.79 -2.71 -1.49
C PHE A 21 -5.20 -1.82 -2.57
N ILE A 22 -5.01 -2.34 -3.79
CA ILE A 22 -4.56 -1.53 -4.92
C ILE A 22 -5.59 -0.45 -5.23
N CYS A 23 -6.89 -0.76 -5.23
CA CYS A 23 -7.93 0.22 -5.47
C CYS A 23 -7.96 1.31 -4.40
N ARG A 24 -7.80 0.93 -3.12
CA ARG A 24 -7.76 1.89 -2.02
C ARG A 24 -6.53 2.79 -2.13
N HIS A 25 -5.39 2.23 -2.47
CA HIS A 25 -4.16 2.98 -2.70
C HIS A 25 -4.31 3.96 -3.87
N ALA A 26 -4.92 3.52 -4.97
CA ALA A 26 -5.15 4.36 -6.14
C ALA A 26 -6.07 5.56 -5.83
N ARG A 27 -6.99 5.39 -4.88
CA ARG A 27 -7.86 6.47 -4.42
C ARG A 27 -7.20 7.34 -3.35
N LEU A 28 -5.96 7.08 -3.00
CA LEU A 28 -5.22 7.81 -1.97
C LEU A 28 -5.94 7.81 -0.61
N GLU A 29 -6.57 6.69 -0.26
CA GLU A 29 -7.20 6.55 1.05
C GLU A 29 -6.14 6.63 2.13
N GLN A 30 -6.45 7.31 3.23
CA GLN A 30 -5.50 7.52 4.32
C GLN A 30 -5.09 6.20 4.98
N GLY A 31 -6.04 5.29 5.18
CA GLY A 31 -5.76 4.04 5.87
C GLY A 31 -5.18 4.29 7.25
N ASP A 32 -4.04 3.68 7.55
CA ASP A 32 -3.33 3.81 8.82
C ASP A 32 -2.30 4.93 8.84
N LEU A 33 -2.20 5.72 7.78
CA LEU A 33 -1.21 6.81 7.72
C LEU A 33 -1.60 7.93 8.67
N SER A 34 -0.59 8.62 9.21
CA SER A 34 -0.81 9.88 9.93
C SER A 34 -1.33 10.94 8.94
N ASP A 35 -1.92 12.01 9.48
CA ASP A 35 -2.39 13.11 8.64
C ASP A 35 -1.24 13.73 7.84
N ALA A 36 -0.06 13.83 8.44
CA ALA A 36 1.11 14.37 7.76
C ALA A 36 1.53 13.49 6.58
N ASP A 37 1.56 12.15 6.77
CA ASP A 37 1.93 11.22 5.71
C ASP A 37 0.87 11.21 4.61
N HIS A 38 -0.40 11.30 4.98
CA HIS A 38 -1.49 11.37 3.99
C HIS A 38 -1.38 12.63 3.12
N ARG A 39 -1.07 13.77 3.74
CA ARG A 39 -0.83 15.01 2.98
C ARG A 39 0.37 14.88 2.06
N GLU A 40 1.42 14.20 2.50
CA GLU A 40 2.60 13.94 1.69
C GLU A 40 2.24 13.14 0.44
N ASN A 41 1.36 12.13 0.55
CA ASN A 41 0.87 11.38 -0.59
C ASN A 41 0.11 12.27 -1.57
N LEU A 42 -0.77 13.12 -1.07
CA LEU A 42 -1.53 14.04 -1.92
C LEU A 42 -0.59 14.99 -2.68
N PHE A 43 0.47 15.43 -2.01
CA PHE A 43 1.50 16.26 -2.63
C PHE A 43 2.27 15.47 -3.70
N SER A 44 2.55 14.19 -3.43
CA SER A 44 3.41 13.36 -4.29
C SER A 44 2.73 12.94 -5.59
N VAL A 45 1.40 12.95 -5.65
CA VAL A 45 0.67 12.42 -6.81
C VAL A 45 0.99 13.17 -8.11
N SER A 46 1.26 14.47 -8.03
CA SER A 46 1.61 15.31 -9.18
C SER A 46 3.11 15.56 -9.32
N ARG A 47 3.94 14.84 -8.56
CA ARG A 47 5.39 15.02 -8.55
C ARG A 47 6.08 13.67 -8.69
N PRO A 48 7.35 13.62 -9.11
CA PRO A 48 8.09 12.36 -9.26
C PRO A 48 8.57 11.84 -7.90
N LEU A 49 7.62 11.60 -6.99
CA LEU A 49 7.88 11.09 -5.66
C LEU A 49 7.10 9.80 -5.44
N ARG A 50 7.60 8.93 -4.57
CA ARG A 50 6.94 7.67 -4.22
C ARG A 50 5.62 7.96 -3.51
N ILE A 51 4.63 7.10 -3.76
CA ILE A 51 3.35 7.13 -3.05
C ILE A 51 3.34 5.91 -2.13
N PHE A 52 3.03 6.14 -0.86
CA PHE A 52 3.08 5.12 0.17
C PHE A 52 1.73 5.05 0.89
N SER A 53 1.19 3.84 1.02
CA SER A 53 -0.04 3.61 1.81
C SER A 53 0.20 2.53 2.85
N SER A 54 -0.51 2.62 3.95
CA SER A 54 -0.47 1.64 5.02
C SER A 54 -1.90 1.26 5.38
N PHE A 55 -2.21 -0.03 5.27
CA PHE A 55 -3.53 -0.56 5.57
C PHE A 55 -3.39 -1.76 6.50
N LYS A 56 -4.52 -2.25 7.00
CA LYS A 56 -4.57 -3.51 7.74
C LYS A 56 -5.52 -4.46 7.04
N THR A 57 -5.16 -5.75 7.03
CA THR A 57 -6.09 -6.79 6.58
C THR A 57 -7.23 -6.94 7.57
N ALA A 58 -8.27 -7.69 7.18
CA ALA A 58 -9.38 -8.00 8.06
C ALA A 58 -8.93 -8.71 9.35
N ARG A 59 -7.76 -9.34 9.34
CA ARG A 59 -7.17 -10.01 10.51
C ARG A 59 -6.21 -9.12 11.28
N GLY A 60 -6.13 -7.83 10.93
CA GLY A 60 -5.31 -6.87 11.66
C GLY A 60 -3.83 -6.89 11.30
N VAL A 61 -3.44 -7.54 10.21
CA VAL A 61 -2.05 -7.58 9.78
C VAL A 61 -1.76 -6.37 8.90
N LYS A 62 -0.70 -5.64 9.24
CA LYS A 62 -0.33 -4.42 8.50
C LYS A 62 0.25 -4.76 7.14
N LEU A 63 -0.20 -4.04 6.13
CA LEU A 63 0.31 -4.09 4.76
C LEU A 63 0.74 -2.71 4.31
N TRP A 64 1.85 -2.64 3.60
CA TRP A 64 2.27 -1.42 2.92
C TRP A 64 2.07 -1.58 1.42
N VAL A 65 1.66 -0.49 0.77
CA VAL A 65 1.55 -0.43 -0.69
C VAL A 65 2.38 0.75 -1.15
N ILE A 66 3.37 0.49 -1.99
CA ILE A 66 4.33 1.50 -2.43
C ILE A 66 4.33 1.57 -3.95
N THR A 67 4.12 2.78 -4.50
CA THR A 67 4.28 3.06 -5.93
C THR A 67 5.57 3.83 -6.12
N GLU A 68 6.44 3.36 -7.02
CA GLU A 68 7.71 3.99 -7.30
C GLU A 68 7.53 5.39 -7.89
N ALA A 69 8.56 6.23 -7.74
CA ALA A 69 8.49 7.64 -8.15
C ALA A 69 8.15 7.82 -9.62
N ASP A 70 8.64 6.94 -10.48
CA ASP A 70 8.39 6.99 -11.93
C ASP A 70 7.08 6.30 -12.32
N ARG A 71 6.32 5.80 -11.35
CA ARG A 71 5.06 5.09 -11.53
C ARG A 71 5.21 3.76 -12.29
N SER A 72 6.42 3.22 -12.36
CA SER A 72 6.70 1.99 -13.10
C SER A 72 6.20 0.73 -12.40
N ALA A 73 6.10 0.77 -11.08
CA ALA A 73 5.75 -0.42 -10.30
C ALA A 73 5.04 -0.05 -9.01
N THR A 74 4.09 -0.89 -8.62
CA THR A 74 3.42 -0.83 -7.31
C THR A 74 3.60 -2.18 -6.63
N THR A 75 4.04 -2.17 -5.39
CA THR A 75 4.32 -3.38 -4.60
C THR A 75 3.50 -3.39 -3.34
N ILE A 76 2.91 -4.54 -3.02
CA ILE A 76 2.30 -4.80 -1.71
C ILE A 76 3.24 -5.69 -0.92
N LEU A 77 3.58 -5.28 0.30
CA LEU A 77 4.55 -5.98 1.13
C LEU A 77 4.21 -5.82 2.61
N LEU A 78 4.79 -6.70 3.42
CA LEU A 78 4.77 -6.51 4.87
C LEU A 78 5.87 -5.51 5.26
N PRO A 79 5.66 -4.72 6.33
CA PRO A 79 6.71 -3.81 6.82
C PRO A 79 8.05 -4.52 7.05
N SER A 80 8.01 -5.77 7.52
CA SER A 80 9.22 -6.56 7.79
C SER A 80 9.96 -6.99 6.51
N GLU A 81 9.33 -6.85 5.35
CA GLU A 81 9.92 -7.22 4.07
C GLU A 81 10.51 -6.02 3.32
N TYR A 82 10.41 -4.86 3.92
CA TYR A 82 10.91 -3.63 3.29
C TYR A 82 12.48 -3.58 3.33
#